data_2ff97af2dd4946f4e224905f7564da17
#
_entry.id   2ff97af2dd4946f4e224905f7564da17
#
_cell.length_a   1.000
_cell.length_b   1.000
_cell.length_c   1.000
_cell.angle_alpha   90.00
_cell.angle_beta   90.00
_cell.angle_gamma   90.00
#
_symmetry.space_group_name_H-M   'P 1'
#
loop_
_entity.id
_entity.type
_entity.pdbx_description
1 polymer ?
#
loop_
_entity_poly.entity_id
_entity_poly.type
_entity_poly.pdbx_seq_one_letter_code
_entity_poly.pdbx_strand_id
1 'polypeptide(L)'
;MNIQDSIDHVSDGNNLNQEQMTAVMNQIMQGQATDIQIASFLTALKLKGETIDEITAAANVMREMSSTVKTNKKILLDTCGTGGDGCQTFNISTTSAFVIAAAGIAVAKHGNRSVSSSSGSADLLERAGININLNPAQVAQCIDATEIGFMFAPQHHQAMKHAANARKQLGTRTIFNLLGPLTNPAGAKHQLLGVYDDKWVEPIAAVLKKLGSKRAMVVHSKDGLDEISLSADTKVAELNNGKIKTYTISPKKFGLTPCKLSDLKVENVDQSFAIFLSVLKGEDGPAKDIVVLNAGAALYIGNITKSLAEGIKLANKIIANKSALEKYELLKSASQKSSTSQQIEKKSE
;
A
#
# COMPACT_ATOMS: atom_id res chain seq x y z
N MET A 1 20.95 -8.72 -21.53
CA MET A 1 21.91 -8.64 -20.40
C MET A 1 21.49 -9.68 -19.37
N ASN A 2 22.43 -10.50 -18.91
CA ASN A 2 22.16 -11.44 -17.81
C ASN A 2 22.44 -10.78 -16.45
N ILE A 3 22.11 -11.47 -15.35
CA ILE A 3 22.25 -10.88 -14.01
C ILE A 3 23.72 -10.62 -13.65
N GLN A 4 24.67 -11.46 -14.13
CA GLN A 4 26.09 -11.27 -13.86
C GLN A 4 26.61 -9.98 -14.50
N ASP A 5 26.36 -9.80 -15.79
CA ASP A 5 26.74 -8.55 -16.51
C ASP A 5 26.08 -7.32 -15.86
N SER A 6 24.87 -7.49 -15.32
CA SER A 6 24.13 -6.41 -14.67
C SER A 6 24.70 -6.03 -13.31
N ILE A 7 25.22 -7.01 -12.55
CA ILE A 7 25.93 -6.75 -11.30
C ILE A 7 27.17 -5.89 -11.58
N ASP A 8 27.98 -6.28 -12.56
CA ASP A 8 29.19 -5.56 -12.93
C ASP A 8 28.85 -4.13 -13.39
N HIS A 9 27.88 -4.00 -14.32
CA HIS A 9 27.45 -2.72 -14.86
C HIS A 9 26.95 -1.73 -13.76
N VAL A 10 26.13 -2.24 -12.82
CA VAL A 10 25.59 -1.43 -11.72
C VAL A 10 26.66 -1.12 -10.66
N SER A 11 27.60 -2.04 -10.44
CA SER A 11 28.73 -1.85 -9.50
C SER A 11 29.68 -0.74 -9.97
N ASP A 12 29.81 -0.55 -11.29
CA ASP A 12 30.55 0.57 -11.91
C ASP A 12 29.78 1.90 -11.85
N GLY A 13 28.61 1.93 -11.20
CA GLY A 13 27.79 3.13 -11.06
C GLY A 13 26.88 3.43 -12.26
N ASN A 14 26.78 2.53 -13.24
CA ASN A 14 25.99 2.74 -14.45
C ASN A 14 24.52 2.39 -14.24
N ASN A 15 23.62 3.17 -14.85
CA ASN A 15 22.18 2.92 -14.81
C ASN A 15 21.77 1.84 -15.81
N LEU A 16 20.83 0.98 -15.40
CA LEU A 16 20.17 0.07 -16.33
C LEU A 16 19.06 0.80 -17.10
N ASN A 17 19.00 0.57 -18.40
CA ASN A 17 17.84 0.98 -19.17
C ASN A 17 16.65 0.04 -18.90
N GLN A 18 15.47 0.39 -19.45
CA GLN A 18 14.24 -0.38 -19.21
C GLN A 18 14.36 -1.86 -19.65
N GLU A 19 14.96 -2.14 -20.81
CA GLU A 19 15.13 -3.50 -21.32
C GLU A 19 16.07 -4.33 -20.44
N GLN A 20 17.17 -3.74 -20.01
CA GLN A 20 18.17 -4.37 -19.16
C GLN A 20 17.57 -4.72 -17.79
N MET A 21 16.88 -3.75 -17.14
CA MET A 21 16.23 -3.98 -15.86
C MET A 21 15.11 -5.02 -15.94
N THR A 22 14.32 -5.00 -17.02
CA THR A 22 13.29 -6.01 -17.30
C THR A 22 13.90 -7.41 -17.42
N ALA A 23 15.03 -7.56 -18.14
CA ALA A 23 15.71 -8.82 -18.31
C ALA A 23 16.21 -9.40 -16.97
N VAL A 24 16.82 -8.58 -16.13
CA VAL A 24 17.29 -9.00 -14.79
C VAL A 24 16.14 -9.36 -13.87
N MET A 25 15.11 -8.53 -13.82
CA MET A 25 13.95 -8.82 -12.99
C MET A 25 13.24 -10.11 -13.41
N ASN A 26 13.15 -10.39 -14.71
CA ASN A 26 12.61 -11.67 -15.19
C ASN A 26 13.45 -12.86 -14.73
N GLN A 27 14.77 -12.79 -14.80
CA GLN A 27 15.65 -13.86 -14.31
C GLN A 27 15.46 -14.11 -12.81
N ILE A 28 15.36 -13.04 -12.01
CA ILE A 28 15.11 -13.15 -10.57
C ILE A 28 13.74 -13.78 -10.30
N MET A 29 12.68 -13.24 -10.92
CA MET A 29 11.31 -13.67 -10.67
C MET A 29 10.98 -15.06 -11.20
N GLN A 30 11.74 -15.57 -12.19
CA GLN A 30 11.64 -16.93 -12.71
C GLN A 30 12.53 -17.94 -11.96
N GLY A 31 13.30 -17.49 -10.95
CA GLY A 31 14.17 -18.35 -10.15
C GLY A 31 15.43 -18.80 -10.89
N GLN A 32 15.87 -18.06 -11.91
CA GLN A 32 17.08 -18.35 -12.69
C GLN A 32 18.34 -17.76 -12.06
N ALA A 33 18.20 -16.91 -11.03
CA ALA A 33 19.29 -16.29 -10.30
C ALA A 33 19.47 -16.96 -8.93
N THR A 34 20.72 -17.13 -8.51
CA THR A 34 21.04 -17.61 -7.15
C THR A 34 20.82 -16.52 -6.11
N ASP A 35 20.65 -16.90 -4.84
CA ASP A 35 20.52 -15.93 -3.73
C ASP A 35 21.72 -14.97 -3.66
N ILE A 36 22.94 -15.45 -3.95
CA ILE A 36 24.15 -14.64 -3.96
C ILE A 36 24.08 -13.59 -5.07
N GLN A 37 23.67 -13.95 -6.26
CA GLN A 37 23.52 -13.03 -7.39
C GLN A 37 22.45 -11.99 -7.11
N ILE A 38 21.29 -12.42 -6.56
CA ILE A 38 20.22 -11.50 -6.17
C ILE A 38 20.71 -10.51 -5.11
N ALA A 39 21.37 -10.98 -4.06
CA ALA A 39 21.90 -10.15 -2.99
C ALA A 39 22.94 -9.15 -3.51
N SER A 40 23.87 -9.60 -4.36
CA SER A 40 24.89 -8.74 -4.99
C SER A 40 24.24 -7.65 -5.85
N PHE A 41 23.29 -8.03 -6.72
CA PHE A 41 22.57 -7.08 -7.58
C PHE A 41 21.80 -6.04 -6.75
N LEU A 42 21.03 -6.48 -5.76
CA LEU A 42 20.25 -5.58 -4.90
C LEU A 42 21.14 -4.62 -4.10
N THR A 43 22.30 -5.09 -3.66
CA THR A 43 23.26 -4.26 -2.92
C THR A 43 23.92 -3.23 -3.84
N ALA A 44 24.39 -3.64 -5.01
CA ALA A 44 24.99 -2.75 -5.99
C ALA A 44 23.99 -1.67 -6.46
N LEU A 45 22.75 -2.07 -6.78
CA LEU A 45 21.67 -1.18 -7.19
C LEU A 45 21.34 -0.13 -6.11
N LYS A 46 21.28 -0.56 -4.85
CA LYS A 46 21.05 0.32 -3.70
C LYS A 46 22.20 1.32 -3.50
N LEU A 47 23.45 0.88 -3.63
CA LEU A 47 24.64 1.74 -3.46
C LEU A 47 24.73 2.78 -4.57
N LYS A 48 24.42 2.40 -5.80
CA LYS A 48 24.32 3.32 -6.94
C LYS A 48 23.16 4.32 -6.75
N GLY A 49 22.06 3.89 -6.18
CA GLY A 49 20.78 4.59 -6.15
C GLY A 49 19.88 4.20 -7.33
N GLU A 50 18.68 3.79 -7.04
CA GLU A 50 17.69 3.36 -8.03
C GLU A 50 17.14 4.54 -8.83
N THR A 51 17.05 4.41 -10.15
CA THR A 51 16.45 5.40 -11.03
C THR A 51 14.94 5.16 -11.21
N ILE A 52 14.23 6.21 -11.67
CA ILE A 52 12.79 6.12 -11.99
C ILE A 52 12.54 5.03 -13.04
N ASP A 53 13.42 4.89 -14.03
CA ASP A 53 13.28 3.92 -15.11
C ASP A 53 13.51 2.49 -14.62
N GLU A 54 14.49 2.26 -13.76
CA GLU A 54 14.76 0.97 -13.13
C GLU A 54 13.58 0.54 -12.24
N ILE A 55 13.06 1.44 -11.39
CA ILE A 55 11.90 1.15 -10.54
C ILE A 55 10.66 0.85 -11.40
N THR A 56 10.44 1.63 -12.48
CA THR A 56 9.29 1.44 -13.37
C THR A 56 9.36 0.08 -14.07
N ALA A 57 10.53 -0.29 -14.62
CA ALA A 57 10.71 -1.58 -15.29
C ALA A 57 10.51 -2.76 -14.33
N ALA A 58 11.09 -2.68 -13.13
CA ALA A 58 10.92 -3.69 -12.09
C ALA A 58 9.44 -3.86 -11.68
N ALA A 59 8.72 -2.74 -11.49
CA ALA A 59 7.30 -2.76 -11.16
C ALA A 59 6.44 -3.38 -12.28
N ASN A 60 6.76 -3.12 -13.55
CA ASN A 60 6.05 -3.72 -14.68
C ASN A 60 6.21 -5.24 -14.70
N VAL A 61 7.43 -5.77 -14.55
CA VAL A 61 7.66 -7.23 -14.47
C VAL A 61 6.85 -7.86 -13.34
N MET A 62 6.84 -7.24 -12.16
CA MET A 62 6.05 -7.76 -11.02
C MET A 62 4.55 -7.71 -11.27
N ARG A 63 4.03 -6.68 -11.96
CA ARG A 63 2.61 -6.58 -12.35
C ARG A 63 2.22 -7.66 -13.35
N GLU A 64 3.05 -7.90 -14.36
CA GLU A 64 2.82 -8.93 -15.38
C GLU A 64 2.77 -10.33 -14.79
N MET A 65 3.59 -10.60 -13.77
CA MET A 65 3.64 -11.91 -13.09
C MET A 65 2.63 -12.03 -11.93
N SER A 66 1.87 -10.99 -11.63
CA SER A 66 0.91 -11.03 -10.53
C SER A 66 -0.38 -11.77 -10.90
N SER A 67 -1.00 -12.43 -9.91
CA SER A 67 -2.35 -12.98 -10.04
C SER A 67 -3.37 -11.85 -10.01
N THR A 68 -3.86 -11.46 -11.21
CA THR A 68 -4.72 -10.28 -11.41
C THR A 68 -6.10 -10.45 -10.78
N VAL A 69 -6.58 -9.41 -10.10
CA VAL A 69 -7.94 -9.29 -9.58
C VAL A 69 -8.80 -8.47 -10.55
N LYS A 70 -9.83 -9.09 -11.13
CA LYS A 70 -10.74 -8.45 -12.10
C LYS A 70 -12.08 -8.16 -11.43
N THR A 71 -12.40 -6.91 -11.19
CA THR A 71 -13.65 -6.42 -10.58
C THR A 71 -14.47 -5.62 -11.58
N ASN A 72 -15.77 -5.48 -11.33
CA ASN A 72 -16.69 -4.68 -12.13
C ASN A 72 -16.61 -3.17 -11.82
N LYS A 73 -15.82 -2.76 -10.85
CA LYS A 73 -15.69 -1.36 -10.42
C LYS A 73 -14.84 -0.55 -11.40
N LYS A 74 -15.37 0.60 -11.83
CA LYS A 74 -14.69 1.48 -12.79
C LYS A 74 -13.50 2.25 -12.16
N ILE A 75 -13.62 2.62 -10.90
CA ILE A 75 -12.61 3.34 -10.15
C ILE A 75 -12.19 2.49 -8.96
N LEU A 76 -10.90 2.17 -8.93
CA LEU A 76 -10.26 1.47 -7.80
C LEU A 76 -9.25 2.41 -7.16
N LEU A 77 -9.28 2.44 -5.83
CA LEU A 77 -8.35 3.18 -5.02
C LEU A 77 -7.57 2.22 -4.11
N ASP A 78 -6.28 2.46 -3.95
CA ASP A 78 -5.44 1.78 -2.97
C ASP A 78 -4.90 2.77 -1.94
N THR A 79 -4.81 2.34 -0.69
CA THR A 79 -4.12 3.07 0.38
C THR A 79 -3.06 2.16 0.96
N CYS A 80 -1.81 2.50 0.76
CA CYS A 80 -0.68 1.69 1.21
C CYS A 80 0.54 2.56 1.50
N GLY A 81 1.49 1.98 2.21
CA GLY A 81 2.82 2.54 2.40
C GLY A 81 3.88 1.53 2.04
N THR A 82 5.10 2.00 1.89
CA THR A 82 6.28 1.13 1.73
C THR A 82 6.55 0.32 3.00
N GLY A 83 6.00 0.79 4.12
CA GLY A 83 6.33 0.29 5.45
C GLY A 83 7.79 0.55 5.84
N GLY A 84 8.17 0.06 7.00
CA GLY A 84 9.55 0.19 7.46
C GLY A 84 9.93 1.60 7.91
N ASP A 85 8.98 2.47 8.17
CA ASP A 85 9.18 3.82 8.70
C ASP A 85 9.71 3.83 10.15
N GLY A 86 9.57 2.70 10.86
CA GLY A 86 10.01 2.55 12.25
C GLY A 86 9.11 3.23 13.29
N CYS A 87 7.98 3.79 12.85
CA CYS A 87 7.10 4.58 13.73
C CYS A 87 6.22 3.73 14.64
N GLN A 88 5.99 2.46 14.31
CA GLN A 88 5.20 1.50 15.10
C GLN A 88 3.77 1.96 15.41
N THR A 89 3.15 2.72 14.50
CA THR A 89 1.78 3.19 14.65
C THR A 89 0.76 2.06 14.42
N PHE A 90 -0.48 2.26 14.88
CA PHE A 90 -1.58 1.41 14.47
C PHE A 90 -1.81 1.50 12.96
N ASN A 91 -2.59 0.58 12.38
CA ASN A 91 -2.76 0.46 10.93
C ASN A 91 -3.65 1.57 10.35
N ILE A 92 -3.11 2.79 10.22
CA ILE A 92 -3.80 4.02 9.77
C ILE A 92 -4.42 3.82 8.38
N SER A 93 -3.63 3.41 7.37
CA SER A 93 -4.10 3.22 5.99
C SER A 93 -5.16 2.12 5.90
N THR A 94 -5.05 1.05 6.72
CA THR A 94 -6.05 -0.03 6.73
C THR A 94 -7.37 0.44 7.34
N THR A 95 -7.31 1.22 8.43
CA THR A 95 -8.51 1.82 9.04
C THR A 95 -9.17 2.82 8.09
N SER A 96 -8.37 3.65 7.43
CA SER A 96 -8.84 4.61 6.42
C SER A 96 -9.56 3.93 5.24
N ALA A 97 -9.14 2.73 4.85
CA ALA A 97 -9.74 1.98 3.75
C ALA A 97 -11.25 1.72 3.95
N PHE A 98 -11.68 1.45 5.18
CA PHE A 98 -13.10 1.27 5.51
C PHE A 98 -13.91 2.57 5.44
N VAL A 99 -13.30 3.69 5.82
CA VAL A 99 -13.91 5.02 5.70
C VAL A 99 -14.09 5.39 4.22
N ILE A 100 -13.07 5.11 3.40
CA ILE A 100 -13.09 5.37 1.96
C ILE A 100 -14.16 4.51 1.27
N ALA A 101 -14.22 3.23 1.60
CA ALA A 101 -15.22 2.31 1.05
C ALA A 101 -16.65 2.72 1.43
N ALA A 102 -16.86 3.23 2.64
CA ALA A 102 -18.14 3.74 3.10
C ALA A 102 -18.59 5.03 2.37
N ALA A 103 -17.66 5.77 1.76
CA ALA A 103 -17.96 6.88 0.87
C ALA A 103 -18.39 6.44 -0.54
N GLY A 104 -18.38 5.14 -0.85
CA GLY A 104 -18.82 4.60 -2.13
C GLY A 104 -17.74 4.49 -3.21
N ILE A 105 -16.45 4.61 -2.85
CA ILE A 105 -15.34 4.33 -3.76
C ILE A 105 -14.75 2.94 -3.48
N ALA A 106 -14.58 2.13 -4.51
CA ALA A 106 -14.06 0.78 -4.33
C ALA A 106 -12.58 0.79 -3.95
N VAL A 107 -12.27 0.19 -2.81
CA VAL A 107 -10.91 0.04 -2.29
C VAL A 107 -10.38 -1.36 -2.60
N ALA A 108 -9.33 -1.42 -3.40
CA ALA A 108 -8.57 -2.63 -3.68
C ALA A 108 -7.25 -2.55 -2.88
N LYS A 109 -7.33 -2.89 -1.59
CA LYS A 109 -6.18 -2.73 -0.70
C LYS A 109 -5.17 -3.85 -0.88
N HIS A 110 -3.96 -3.48 -1.30
CA HIS A 110 -2.83 -4.38 -1.33
C HIS A 110 -2.02 -4.28 -0.03
N GLY A 111 -1.64 -5.41 0.55
CA GLY A 111 -0.91 -5.38 1.80
C GLY A 111 -0.26 -6.70 2.20
N ASN A 112 0.51 -6.65 3.27
CA ASN A 112 1.29 -7.79 3.77
C ASN A 112 1.26 -7.84 5.31
N ARG A 113 1.85 -8.91 5.86
CA ARG A 113 2.22 -8.98 7.27
C ARG A 113 3.38 -8.02 7.54
N SER A 114 3.49 -7.60 8.79
CA SER A 114 4.64 -6.81 9.20
C SER A 114 5.94 -7.59 9.10
N VAL A 115 7.01 -6.90 8.69
CA VAL A 115 8.38 -7.41 8.74
C VAL A 115 9.18 -6.74 9.86
N SER A 116 8.87 -5.48 10.18
CA SER A 116 9.64 -4.64 11.10
C SER A 116 8.79 -3.85 12.10
N SER A 117 7.47 -3.79 11.90
CA SER A 117 6.53 -3.11 12.80
C SER A 117 5.73 -4.10 13.65
N SER A 118 5.03 -3.60 14.67
CA SER A 118 4.22 -4.39 15.61
C SER A 118 2.98 -5.03 14.98
N SER A 119 2.49 -4.50 13.84
CA SER A 119 1.28 -4.99 13.16
C SER A 119 1.28 -4.57 11.69
N GLY A 120 1.20 -5.53 10.76
CA GLY A 120 0.94 -5.29 9.34
C GLY A 120 -0.55 -5.25 9.02
N SER A 121 -0.91 -4.83 7.81
CA SER A 121 -2.32 -4.80 7.38
C SER A 121 -2.99 -6.17 7.40
N ALA A 122 -2.25 -7.22 7.00
CA ALA A 122 -2.74 -8.60 7.03
C ALA A 122 -2.98 -9.09 8.47
N ASP A 123 -2.05 -8.75 9.40
CA ASP A 123 -2.18 -9.15 10.80
C ASP A 123 -3.42 -8.53 11.46
N LEU A 124 -3.64 -7.22 11.22
CA LEU A 124 -4.84 -6.52 11.70
C LEU A 124 -6.12 -7.15 11.13
N LEU A 125 -6.20 -7.38 9.82
CA LEU A 125 -7.41 -7.89 9.17
C LEU A 125 -7.73 -9.33 9.62
N GLU A 126 -6.72 -10.18 9.78
CA GLU A 126 -6.88 -11.52 10.31
C GLU A 126 -7.37 -11.48 11.77
N ARG A 127 -6.80 -10.61 12.61
CA ARG A 127 -7.26 -10.36 13.98
C ARG A 127 -8.70 -9.83 14.03
N ALA A 128 -9.09 -9.04 13.04
CA ALA A 128 -10.45 -8.53 12.86
C ALA A 128 -11.44 -9.61 12.35
N GLY A 129 -11.01 -10.83 12.11
CA GLY A 129 -11.84 -11.93 11.62
C GLY A 129 -12.14 -11.87 10.13
N ILE A 130 -11.39 -11.13 9.35
CA ILE A 130 -11.48 -11.09 7.88
C ILE A 130 -10.56 -12.18 7.32
N ASN A 131 -11.09 -13.00 6.40
CA ASN A 131 -10.27 -14.00 5.71
C ASN A 131 -9.36 -13.31 4.69
N ILE A 132 -8.05 -13.37 4.92
CA ILE A 132 -7.03 -12.79 4.04
C ILE A 132 -6.53 -13.78 2.97
N ASN A 133 -6.89 -15.06 3.07
CA ASN A 133 -6.42 -16.11 2.16
C ASN A 133 -7.38 -16.35 0.99
N LEU A 134 -7.95 -15.27 0.46
CA LEU A 134 -8.86 -15.31 -0.69
C LEU A 134 -8.07 -15.38 -2.00
N ASN A 135 -8.58 -16.16 -2.96
CA ASN A 135 -8.06 -16.14 -4.32
C ASN A 135 -8.52 -14.88 -5.08
N PRO A 136 -7.94 -14.57 -6.27
CA PRO A 136 -8.27 -13.35 -7.01
C PRO A 136 -9.76 -13.16 -7.31
N ALA A 137 -10.49 -14.24 -7.64
CA ALA A 137 -11.92 -14.17 -7.94
C ALA A 137 -12.75 -13.84 -6.69
N GLN A 138 -12.40 -14.42 -5.54
CA GLN A 138 -13.04 -14.16 -4.26
C GLN A 138 -12.79 -12.73 -3.77
N VAL A 139 -11.55 -12.22 -3.97
CA VAL A 139 -11.25 -10.81 -3.68
C VAL A 139 -12.09 -9.89 -4.56
N ALA A 140 -12.21 -10.18 -5.85
CA ALA A 140 -13.07 -9.41 -6.77
C ALA A 140 -14.53 -9.40 -6.29
N GLN A 141 -15.07 -10.54 -5.88
CA GLN A 141 -16.43 -10.64 -5.31
C GLN A 141 -16.59 -9.76 -4.06
N CYS A 142 -15.60 -9.76 -3.15
CA CYS A 142 -15.62 -8.89 -1.98
C CYS A 142 -15.65 -7.41 -2.40
N ILE A 143 -14.78 -6.98 -3.31
CA ILE A 143 -14.75 -5.59 -3.82
C ILE A 143 -16.11 -5.22 -4.46
N ASP A 144 -16.66 -6.10 -5.29
CA ASP A 144 -17.92 -5.83 -5.99
C ASP A 144 -19.11 -5.73 -5.04
N ALA A 145 -19.15 -6.56 -3.99
CA ALA A 145 -20.26 -6.62 -3.03
C ALA A 145 -20.15 -5.57 -1.91
N THR A 146 -18.94 -5.23 -1.46
CA THR A 146 -18.75 -4.42 -0.24
C THR A 146 -17.97 -3.12 -0.45
N GLU A 147 -17.55 -2.80 -1.67
CA GLU A 147 -16.67 -1.67 -2.00
C GLU A 147 -15.27 -1.78 -1.40
N ILE A 148 -14.89 -2.94 -0.83
CA ILE A 148 -13.55 -3.13 -0.28
C ILE A 148 -13.13 -4.59 -0.40
N GLY A 149 -11.86 -4.84 -0.76
CA GLY A 149 -11.24 -6.15 -0.74
C GLY A 149 -9.77 -6.06 -0.39
N PHE A 150 -9.25 -7.11 0.22
CA PHE A 150 -7.86 -7.20 0.62
C PHE A 150 -7.12 -8.22 -0.25
N MET A 151 -6.02 -7.78 -0.82
CA MET A 151 -5.10 -8.61 -1.61
C MET A 151 -3.84 -8.88 -0.79
N PHE A 152 -3.76 -10.08 -0.22
CA PHE A 152 -2.60 -10.51 0.55
C PHE A 152 -1.42 -10.78 -0.39
N ALA A 153 -0.35 -10.00 -0.26
CA ALA A 153 0.77 -9.99 -1.21
C ALA A 153 1.34 -11.39 -1.56
N PRO A 154 1.55 -12.34 -0.62
CA PRO A 154 2.03 -13.69 -0.95
C PRO A 154 1.09 -14.49 -1.85
N GLN A 155 -0.22 -14.25 -1.82
CA GLN A 155 -1.19 -14.94 -2.67
C GLN A 155 -1.16 -14.44 -4.11
N HIS A 156 -0.81 -13.16 -4.30
CA HIS A 156 -0.86 -12.51 -5.62
C HIS A 156 0.50 -12.41 -6.31
N HIS A 157 1.60 -12.44 -5.55
CA HIS A 157 2.97 -12.30 -6.07
C HIS A 157 3.81 -13.53 -5.75
N GLN A 158 3.38 -14.70 -6.23
CA GLN A 158 4.04 -15.98 -5.95
C GLN A 158 5.51 -16.03 -6.42
N ALA A 159 5.86 -15.30 -7.48
CA ALA A 159 7.23 -15.17 -7.98
C ALA A 159 8.20 -14.56 -6.96
N MET A 160 7.69 -13.78 -6.00
CA MET A 160 8.51 -13.20 -4.93
C MET A 160 9.20 -14.21 -4.03
N LYS A 161 8.76 -15.48 -4.03
CA LYS A 161 9.42 -16.57 -3.31
C LYS A 161 10.89 -16.74 -3.72
N HIS A 162 11.22 -16.45 -4.98
CA HIS A 162 12.57 -16.56 -5.52
C HIS A 162 13.54 -15.49 -5.02
N ALA A 163 13.05 -14.34 -4.56
CA ALA A 163 13.86 -13.28 -3.96
C ALA A 163 13.77 -13.25 -2.42
N ALA A 164 12.89 -14.06 -1.82
CA ALA A 164 12.56 -13.95 -0.40
C ALA A 164 13.75 -14.26 0.51
N ASN A 165 14.51 -15.32 0.19
CA ASN A 165 15.64 -15.75 1.00
C ASN A 165 16.80 -14.75 0.95
N ALA A 166 17.20 -14.30 -0.24
CA ALA A 166 18.21 -13.27 -0.43
C ALA A 166 17.85 -11.98 0.33
N ARG A 167 16.60 -11.51 0.23
CA ARG A 167 16.10 -10.33 0.95
C ARG A 167 16.15 -10.50 2.47
N LYS A 168 15.76 -11.68 2.97
CA LYS A 168 15.79 -11.99 4.41
C LYS A 168 17.22 -11.98 4.95
N GLN A 169 18.17 -12.59 4.21
CA GLN A 169 19.57 -12.64 4.62
C GLN A 169 20.25 -11.26 4.55
N LEU A 170 19.91 -10.43 3.55
CA LEU A 170 20.41 -9.05 3.46
C LEU A 170 19.98 -8.19 4.64
N GLY A 171 18.78 -8.39 5.19
CA GLY A 171 18.29 -7.66 6.36
C GLY A 171 18.22 -6.14 6.19
N THR A 172 18.30 -5.63 4.96
CA THR A 172 18.31 -4.19 4.65
C THR A 172 17.26 -3.84 3.60
N ARG A 173 16.90 -2.55 3.53
CA ARG A 173 16.00 -2.06 2.48
C ARG A 173 16.67 -2.13 1.11
N THR A 174 15.90 -2.52 0.11
CA THR A 174 16.29 -2.63 -1.31
C THR A 174 15.15 -2.09 -2.17
N ILE A 175 15.32 -2.09 -3.50
CA ILE A 175 14.26 -1.71 -4.44
C ILE A 175 12.93 -2.42 -4.15
N PHE A 176 12.93 -3.65 -3.66
CA PHE A 176 11.71 -4.40 -3.32
C PHE A 176 10.84 -3.74 -2.24
N ASN A 177 11.41 -2.87 -1.40
CA ASN A 177 10.63 -2.10 -0.44
C ASN A 177 9.82 -0.98 -1.10
N LEU A 178 10.25 -0.51 -2.27
CA LEU A 178 9.52 0.48 -3.08
C LEU A 178 8.48 -0.18 -3.98
N LEU A 179 8.74 -1.43 -4.43
CA LEU A 179 7.92 -2.09 -5.45
C LEU A 179 6.55 -2.54 -4.94
N GLY A 180 6.43 -2.91 -3.65
CA GLY A 180 5.16 -3.40 -3.08
C GLY A 180 3.96 -2.52 -3.41
N PRO A 181 3.97 -1.23 -3.04
CA PRO A 181 2.90 -0.29 -3.34
C PRO A 181 2.66 -0.04 -4.84
N LEU A 182 3.64 -0.30 -5.69
CA LEU A 182 3.58 -0.06 -7.14
C LEU A 182 2.96 -1.22 -7.94
N THR A 183 2.66 -2.34 -7.27
CA THR A 183 2.31 -3.61 -7.93
C THR A 183 0.93 -4.13 -7.53
N ASN A 184 -0.02 -3.24 -7.28
CA ASN A 184 -1.39 -3.59 -6.92
C ASN A 184 -2.04 -4.54 -7.95
N PRO A 185 -2.46 -5.77 -7.54
CA PRO A 185 -2.96 -6.80 -8.48
C PRO A 185 -4.30 -6.45 -9.14
N ALA A 186 -5.08 -5.52 -8.58
CA ALA A 186 -6.31 -5.03 -9.20
C ALA A 186 -6.06 -3.86 -10.16
N GLY A 187 -4.81 -3.41 -10.31
CA GLY A 187 -4.44 -2.32 -11.20
C GLY A 187 -5.04 -0.97 -10.80
N ALA A 188 -5.21 -0.71 -9.50
CA ALA A 188 -5.75 0.55 -8.99
C ALA A 188 -5.03 1.75 -9.60
N LYS A 189 -5.79 2.68 -10.19
CA LYS A 189 -5.26 3.88 -10.86
C LYS A 189 -5.33 5.13 -9.98
N HIS A 190 -5.89 5.00 -8.79
CA HIS A 190 -5.94 6.04 -7.76
C HIS A 190 -5.25 5.50 -6.50
N GLN A 191 -4.35 6.29 -5.90
CA GLN A 191 -3.53 5.77 -4.81
C GLN A 191 -3.08 6.86 -3.83
N LEU A 192 -3.28 6.64 -2.52
CA LEU A 192 -2.54 7.32 -1.47
C LEU A 192 -1.39 6.41 -1.04
N LEU A 193 -0.15 6.85 -1.27
CA LEU A 193 1.04 6.03 -1.08
C LEU A 193 2.03 6.74 -0.15
N GLY A 194 2.28 6.14 1.02
CA GLY A 194 3.34 6.58 1.92
C GLY A 194 4.71 6.00 1.57
N VAL A 195 5.75 6.79 1.70
CA VAL A 195 7.14 6.35 1.52
C VAL A 195 7.96 6.57 2.79
N TYR A 196 8.86 5.63 3.09
CA TYR A 196 9.69 5.64 4.30
C TYR A 196 10.78 6.72 4.34
N ASP A 197 11.00 7.45 3.22
CA ASP A 197 12.07 8.43 3.10
C ASP A 197 11.62 9.54 2.15
N ASP A 198 11.86 10.79 2.53
CA ASP A 198 11.51 12.01 1.79
C ASP A 198 12.03 12.03 0.36
N LYS A 199 13.23 11.49 0.12
CA LYS A 199 13.83 11.42 -1.23
C LYS A 199 12.97 10.66 -2.25
N TRP A 200 12.07 9.77 -1.80
CA TRP A 200 11.23 8.95 -2.67
C TRP A 200 9.88 9.61 -3.02
N VAL A 201 9.51 10.71 -2.40
CA VAL A 201 8.20 11.35 -2.63
C VAL A 201 7.99 11.71 -4.10
N GLU A 202 8.92 12.44 -4.70
CA GLU A 202 8.81 12.85 -6.11
C GLU A 202 9.14 11.72 -7.10
N PRO A 203 10.23 10.93 -6.90
CA PRO A 203 10.53 9.81 -7.79
C PRO A 203 9.39 8.79 -7.90
N ILE A 204 8.77 8.41 -6.79
CA ILE A 204 7.65 7.45 -6.81
C ILE A 204 6.40 8.03 -7.50
N ALA A 205 6.12 9.32 -7.37
CA ALA A 205 5.05 9.97 -8.13
C ALA A 205 5.34 9.93 -9.66
N ALA A 206 6.61 10.10 -10.05
CA ALA A 206 7.04 9.98 -11.45
C ALA A 206 6.93 8.53 -11.95
N VAL A 207 7.29 7.54 -11.13
CA VAL A 207 7.08 6.11 -11.44
C VAL A 207 5.60 5.81 -11.62
N LEU A 208 4.72 6.23 -10.69
CA LEU A 208 3.27 6.04 -10.81
C LEU A 208 2.70 6.66 -12.09
N LYS A 209 3.19 7.83 -12.49
CA LYS A 209 2.84 8.45 -13.78
C LYS A 209 3.23 7.54 -14.96
N LYS A 210 4.46 7.01 -14.99
CA LYS A 210 4.93 6.09 -16.04
C LYS A 210 4.13 4.78 -16.04
N LEU A 211 3.71 4.29 -14.89
CA LEU A 211 2.86 3.10 -14.73
C LEU A 211 1.37 3.34 -15.07
N GLY A 212 1.02 4.55 -15.51
CA GLY A 212 -0.32 4.91 -15.99
C GLY A 212 -1.35 5.17 -14.89
N SER A 213 -0.94 5.52 -13.68
CA SER A 213 -1.83 6.02 -12.63
C SER A 213 -2.50 7.33 -13.08
N LYS A 214 -3.75 7.52 -12.67
CA LYS A 214 -4.55 8.71 -13.02
C LYS A 214 -4.40 9.81 -11.98
N ARG A 215 -4.54 9.43 -10.70
CA ARG A 215 -4.34 10.32 -9.55
C ARG A 215 -3.63 9.59 -8.43
N ALA A 216 -2.66 10.24 -7.83
CA ALA A 216 -1.97 9.71 -6.65
C ALA A 216 -1.48 10.84 -5.77
N MET A 217 -1.39 10.60 -4.49
CA MET A 217 -0.55 11.34 -3.55
C MET A 217 0.53 10.42 -3.04
N VAL A 218 1.79 10.79 -3.23
CA VAL A 218 2.93 10.18 -2.57
C VAL A 218 3.33 11.08 -1.42
N VAL A 219 3.41 10.51 -0.22
CA VAL A 219 3.55 11.28 1.01
C VAL A 219 4.68 10.77 1.89
N HIS A 220 5.35 11.69 2.61
CA HIS A 220 6.28 11.40 3.69
C HIS A 220 6.23 12.53 4.71
N SER A 221 6.07 12.20 5.98
CA SER A 221 5.99 13.20 7.04
C SER A 221 7.37 13.48 7.66
N LYS A 222 7.57 14.71 8.12
CA LYS A 222 8.83 15.15 8.75
C LYS A 222 9.17 14.42 10.05
N ASP A 223 8.21 13.76 10.68
CA ASP A 223 8.41 12.88 11.84
C ASP A 223 8.77 11.43 11.46
N GLY A 224 8.95 11.15 10.17
CA GLY A 224 9.36 9.87 9.61
C GLY A 224 8.20 8.96 9.19
N LEU A 225 6.95 9.32 9.47
CA LEU A 225 5.78 8.50 9.18
C LEU A 225 5.52 8.42 7.67
N ASP A 226 5.22 7.21 7.16
CA ASP A 226 4.79 6.97 5.77
C ASP A 226 3.26 7.16 5.57
N GLU A 227 2.70 8.14 6.25
CA GLU A 227 1.29 8.58 6.18
C GLU A 227 1.23 10.12 6.27
N ILE A 228 0.06 10.73 6.10
CA ILE A 228 -0.14 12.14 6.43
C ILE A 228 -0.27 12.26 7.94
N SER A 229 0.72 12.88 8.59
CA SER A 229 0.82 12.95 10.05
C SER A 229 -0.02 14.07 10.67
N LEU A 230 -0.42 13.86 11.93
CA LEU A 230 -0.91 14.92 12.82
C LEU A 230 0.22 15.58 13.62
N SER A 231 1.38 14.92 13.76
CA SER A 231 2.48 15.39 14.60
C SER A 231 3.38 16.39 13.88
N ALA A 232 3.44 16.32 12.54
CA ALA A 232 4.36 17.12 11.74
C ALA A 232 3.78 17.44 10.35
N ASP A 233 4.43 18.37 9.67
CA ASP A 233 4.15 18.64 8.27
C ASP A 233 4.51 17.44 7.39
N THR A 234 3.71 17.20 6.37
CA THR A 234 3.89 16.11 5.41
C THR A 234 4.19 16.65 4.03
N LYS A 235 5.33 16.22 3.44
CA LYS A 235 5.66 16.48 2.04
C LYS A 235 4.79 15.61 1.13
N VAL A 236 4.30 16.21 0.06
CA VAL A 236 3.39 15.57 -0.90
C VAL A 236 3.89 15.79 -2.33
N ALA A 237 3.89 14.74 -3.13
CA ALA A 237 3.88 14.82 -4.58
C ALA A 237 2.55 14.30 -5.11
N GLU A 238 1.71 15.20 -5.59
CA GLU A 238 0.40 14.88 -6.16
C GLU A 238 0.49 14.70 -7.67
N LEU A 239 0.18 13.51 -8.14
CA LEU A 239 -0.08 13.22 -9.55
C LEU A 239 -1.56 13.43 -9.85
N ASN A 240 -1.86 14.30 -10.81
CA ASN A 240 -3.22 14.56 -11.28
C ASN A 240 -3.22 14.66 -12.81
N ASN A 241 -3.82 13.67 -13.48
CA ASN A 241 -3.93 13.61 -14.94
C ASN A 241 -2.60 13.92 -15.66
N GLY A 242 -1.52 13.26 -15.26
CA GLY A 242 -0.20 13.36 -15.87
C GLY A 242 0.65 14.55 -15.42
N LYS A 243 0.13 15.44 -14.58
CA LYS A 243 0.89 16.54 -13.97
C LYS A 243 1.26 16.20 -12.53
N ILE A 244 2.50 16.46 -12.13
CA ILE A 244 2.97 16.28 -10.75
C ILE A 244 3.19 17.66 -10.15
N LYS A 245 2.66 17.86 -8.93
CA LYS A 245 2.84 19.08 -8.14
C LYS A 245 3.30 18.67 -6.73
N THR A 246 4.32 19.36 -6.22
CA THR A 246 4.80 19.18 -4.85
C THR A 246 4.33 20.30 -3.93
N TYR A 247 3.97 19.94 -2.71
CA TYR A 247 3.56 20.88 -1.67
C TYR A 247 3.63 20.22 -0.29
N THR A 248 3.32 20.99 0.75
CA THR A 248 3.30 20.51 2.13
C THR A 248 1.89 20.59 2.71
N ILE A 249 1.44 19.51 3.34
CA ILE A 249 0.23 19.46 4.16
C ILE A 249 0.63 19.71 5.62
N SER A 250 -0.08 20.65 6.27
CA SER A 250 0.00 20.86 7.71
C SER A 250 -1.37 20.58 8.34
N PRO A 251 -1.48 19.69 9.35
CA PRO A 251 -2.77 19.36 9.97
C PRO A 251 -3.50 20.56 10.56
N LYS A 252 -2.75 21.54 11.06
CA LYS A 252 -3.30 22.79 11.60
C LYS A 252 -4.19 23.56 10.60
N LYS A 253 -3.89 23.47 9.30
CA LYS A 253 -4.69 24.14 8.24
C LYS A 253 -6.10 23.60 8.10
N PHE A 254 -6.37 22.43 8.67
CA PHE A 254 -7.66 21.75 8.61
C PHE A 254 -8.40 21.72 9.94
N GLY A 255 -7.90 22.47 10.94
CA GLY A 255 -8.51 22.52 12.27
C GLY A 255 -8.34 21.24 13.09
N LEU A 256 -7.41 20.36 12.69
CA LEU A 256 -7.08 19.15 13.43
C LEU A 256 -6.08 19.46 14.54
N THR A 257 -6.28 18.84 15.69
CA THR A 257 -5.40 19.04 16.84
C THR A 257 -4.12 18.22 16.67
N PRO A 258 -2.94 18.84 16.68
CA PRO A 258 -1.69 18.10 16.67
C PRO A 258 -1.56 17.18 17.90
N CYS A 259 -0.99 15.99 17.70
CA CYS A 259 -0.70 15.05 18.75
C CYS A 259 0.80 14.69 18.73
N LYS A 260 1.28 13.96 19.73
CA LYS A 260 2.60 13.34 19.66
C LYS A 260 2.51 12.03 18.87
N LEU A 261 3.55 11.69 18.12
CA LEU A 261 3.60 10.41 17.40
C LEU A 261 3.47 9.21 18.37
N SER A 262 3.94 9.36 19.63
CA SER A 262 3.77 8.37 20.70
C SER A 262 2.31 8.01 20.99
N ASP A 263 1.37 8.95 20.75
CA ASP A 263 -0.05 8.77 21.07
C ASP A 263 -0.75 7.83 20.04
N LEU A 264 -0.05 7.50 18.95
CA LEU A 264 -0.52 6.64 17.86
C LEU A 264 0.22 5.28 17.83
N LYS A 265 1.23 5.08 18.71
CA LYS A 265 2.02 3.86 18.75
C LYS A 265 1.25 2.69 19.35
N VAL A 266 1.59 1.50 18.85
CA VAL A 266 1.08 0.23 19.37
C VAL A 266 2.24 -0.78 19.50
N GLU A 267 2.13 -1.67 20.47
CA GLU A 267 3.13 -2.71 20.75
C GLU A 267 2.80 -4.03 20.06
N ASN A 268 1.53 -4.25 19.74
CA ASN A 268 1.05 -5.50 19.15
C ASN A 268 -0.23 -5.31 18.35
N VAL A 269 -0.66 -6.37 17.67
CA VAL A 269 -1.85 -6.38 16.83
C VAL A 269 -3.15 -6.18 17.63
N ASP A 270 -3.22 -6.62 18.89
CA ASP A 270 -4.43 -6.48 19.71
C ASP A 270 -4.69 -5.01 20.05
N GLN A 271 -3.63 -4.24 20.38
CA GLN A 271 -3.75 -2.80 20.58
C GLN A 271 -4.14 -2.09 19.28
N SER A 272 -3.55 -2.48 18.13
CA SER A 272 -3.92 -1.93 16.83
C SER A 272 -5.39 -2.21 16.50
N PHE A 273 -5.88 -3.41 16.78
CA PHE A 273 -7.28 -3.79 16.58
C PHE A 273 -8.24 -3.03 17.52
N ALA A 274 -7.87 -2.82 18.77
CA ALA A 274 -8.64 -2.01 19.69
C ALA A 274 -8.83 -0.58 19.19
N ILE A 275 -7.73 0.07 18.73
CA ILE A 275 -7.76 1.42 18.13
C ILE A 275 -8.57 1.42 16.83
N PHE A 276 -8.38 0.44 15.95
CA PHE A 276 -9.18 0.28 14.73
C PHE A 276 -10.68 0.29 15.04
N LEU A 277 -11.14 -0.51 16.03
CA LEU A 277 -12.54 -0.56 16.39
C LEU A 277 -13.02 0.73 17.05
N SER A 278 -12.21 1.39 17.88
CA SER A 278 -12.58 2.66 18.51
C SER A 278 -12.82 3.75 17.47
N VAL A 279 -11.93 3.84 16.46
CA VAL A 279 -12.10 4.77 15.33
C VAL A 279 -13.38 4.47 14.56
N LEU A 280 -13.64 3.21 14.18
CA LEU A 280 -14.84 2.85 13.42
C LEU A 280 -16.14 3.06 14.21
N LYS A 281 -16.09 3.00 15.54
CA LYS A 281 -17.21 3.33 16.44
C LYS A 281 -17.43 4.84 16.58
N GLY A 282 -16.48 5.66 16.13
CA GLY A 282 -16.57 7.12 16.16
C GLY A 282 -16.02 7.76 17.43
N GLU A 283 -15.24 7.03 18.24
CA GLU A 283 -14.62 7.54 19.45
C GLU A 283 -13.63 8.67 19.12
N ASP A 284 -13.72 9.79 19.82
CA ASP A 284 -12.88 10.96 19.59
C ASP A 284 -11.44 10.72 20.07
N GLY A 285 -10.48 11.32 19.37
CA GLY A 285 -9.08 11.26 19.74
C GLY A 285 -8.13 11.30 18.53
N PRO A 286 -6.80 11.31 18.79
CA PRO A 286 -5.78 11.43 17.74
C PRO A 286 -5.86 10.33 16.67
N ALA A 287 -6.26 9.12 17.06
CA ALA A 287 -6.41 8.00 16.13
C ALA A 287 -7.53 8.23 15.12
N LYS A 288 -8.66 8.79 15.55
CA LYS A 288 -9.75 9.19 14.65
C LYS A 288 -9.28 10.34 13.74
N ASP A 289 -8.62 11.36 14.27
CA ASP A 289 -8.22 12.53 13.52
C ASP A 289 -7.21 12.18 12.42
N ILE A 290 -6.22 11.31 12.68
CA ILE A 290 -5.28 10.89 11.64
C ILE A 290 -5.95 10.04 10.56
N VAL A 291 -6.92 9.20 10.91
CA VAL A 291 -7.71 8.44 9.93
C VAL A 291 -8.58 9.38 9.10
N VAL A 292 -9.23 10.37 9.70
CA VAL A 292 -10.02 11.40 9.00
C VAL A 292 -9.15 12.17 8.00
N LEU A 293 -7.92 12.51 8.37
CA LEU A 293 -6.98 13.21 7.49
C LEU A 293 -6.55 12.35 6.29
N ASN A 294 -6.12 11.11 6.53
CA ASN A 294 -5.67 10.20 5.48
C ASN A 294 -6.83 9.72 4.60
N ALA A 295 -7.97 9.34 5.18
CA ALA A 295 -9.17 9.01 4.40
C ALA A 295 -9.66 10.21 3.57
N GLY A 296 -9.64 11.41 4.15
CA GLY A 296 -9.99 12.65 3.45
C GLY A 296 -9.12 12.91 2.22
N ALA A 297 -7.81 12.68 2.33
CA ALA A 297 -6.89 12.78 1.20
C ALA A 297 -7.20 11.73 0.12
N ALA A 298 -7.48 10.49 0.52
CA ALA A 298 -7.85 9.44 -0.40
C ALA A 298 -9.19 9.71 -1.12
N LEU A 299 -10.18 10.26 -0.43
CA LEU A 299 -11.47 10.69 -1.03
C LEU A 299 -11.28 11.80 -2.07
N TYR A 300 -10.36 12.74 -1.81
CA TYR A 300 -9.99 13.76 -2.78
C TYR A 300 -9.31 13.14 -4.02
N ILE A 301 -8.36 12.23 -3.83
CA ILE A 301 -7.69 11.53 -4.95
C ILE A 301 -8.68 10.66 -5.71
N GLY A 302 -9.65 10.06 -5.02
CA GLY A 302 -10.72 9.25 -5.61
C GLY A 302 -11.78 10.04 -6.38
N ASN A 303 -11.67 11.38 -6.49
CA ASN A 303 -12.65 12.28 -7.11
C ASN A 303 -14.04 12.28 -6.44
N ILE A 304 -14.14 11.87 -5.17
CA ILE A 304 -15.39 11.97 -4.39
C ILE A 304 -15.61 13.41 -3.92
N THR A 305 -14.51 14.11 -3.63
CA THR A 305 -14.54 15.51 -3.20
C THR A 305 -13.64 16.38 -4.07
N LYS A 306 -13.91 17.69 -4.10
CA LYS A 306 -13.16 18.65 -4.92
C LYS A 306 -11.91 19.18 -4.23
N SER A 307 -11.81 18.99 -2.92
CA SER A 307 -10.67 19.45 -2.11
C SER A 307 -10.39 18.49 -0.95
N LEU A 308 -9.14 18.54 -0.43
CA LEU A 308 -8.77 17.81 0.77
C LEU A 308 -9.64 18.20 1.98
N ALA A 309 -9.97 19.50 2.13
CA ALA A 309 -10.82 19.96 3.22
C ALA A 309 -12.24 19.36 3.16
N GLU A 310 -12.83 19.24 1.97
CA GLU A 310 -14.11 18.56 1.79
C GLU A 310 -13.99 17.05 2.10
N GLY A 311 -12.89 16.43 1.68
CA GLY A 311 -12.61 15.01 1.98
C GLY A 311 -12.55 14.75 3.48
N ILE A 312 -11.84 15.58 4.23
CA ILE A 312 -11.74 15.52 5.69
C ILE A 312 -13.14 15.64 6.35
N LYS A 313 -13.95 16.60 5.92
CA LYS A 313 -15.32 16.75 6.43
C LYS A 313 -16.18 15.52 6.15
N LEU A 314 -16.08 14.96 4.95
CA LEU A 314 -16.82 13.75 4.57
C LEU A 314 -16.35 12.53 5.37
N ALA A 315 -15.05 12.34 5.52
CA ALA A 315 -14.47 11.23 6.31
C ALA A 315 -14.96 11.30 7.78
N ASN A 316 -14.95 12.47 8.39
CA ASN A 316 -15.46 12.67 9.75
C ASN A 316 -16.95 12.32 9.85
N LYS A 317 -17.78 12.74 8.88
CA LYS A 317 -19.21 12.40 8.83
C LYS A 317 -19.45 10.89 8.72
N ILE A 318 -18.64 10.19 7.90
CA ILE A 318 -18.73 8.73 7.70
C ILE A 318 -18.38 7.96 8.97
N ILE A 319 -17.37 8.41 9.71
CA ILE A 319 -17.02 7.83 11.00
C ILE A 319 -18.13 8.10 12.02
N ALA A 320 -18.61 9.33 12.12
CA ALA A 320 -19.64 9.74 13.08
C ALA A 320 -20.97 8.99 12.90
N ASN A 321 -21.38 8.67 11.67
CA ASN A 321 -22.59 7.90 11.38
C ASN A 321 -22.38 6.38 11.38
N LYS A 322 -21.17 5.90 11.70
CA LYS A 322 -20.77 4.49 11.79
C LYS A 322 -20.82 3.69 10.47
N SER A 323 -20.96 4.35 9.31
CA SER A 323 -20.97 3.65 8.01
C SER A 323 -19.68 2.91 7.73
N ALA A 324 -18.53 3.37 8.25
CA ALA A 324 -17.26 2.66 8.16
C ALA A 324 -17.25 1.35 8.99
N LEU A 325 -17.92 1.32 10.14
CA LEU A 325 -18.11 0.12 10.95
C LEU A 325 -18.97 -0.91 10.21
N GLU A 326 -20.05 -0.45 9.57
CA GLU A 326 -20.91 -1.31 8.75
C GLU A 326 -20.13 -1.94 7.58
N LYS A 327 -19.25 -1.18 6.93
CA LYS A 327 -18.37 -1.72 5.87
C LYS A 327 -17.41 -2.79 6.38
N TYR A 328 -16.86 -2.63 7.58
CA TYR A 328 -16.04 -3.66 8.22
C TYR A 328 -16.84 -4.95 8.43
N GLU A 329 -18.03 -4.88 9.01
CA GLU A 329 -18.85 -6.07 9.26
C GLU A 329 -19.28 -6.76 7.93
N LEU A 330 -19.58 -5.97 6.89
CA LEU A 330 -19.89 -6.49 5.56
C LEU A 330 -18.70 -7.24 4.95
N LEU A 331 -17.49 -6.67 4.96
CA LEU A 331 -16.31 -7.35 4.43
C LEU A 331 -15.98 -8.60 5.22
N LYS A 332 -16.07 -8.55 6.56
CA LYS A 332 -15.87 -9.70 7.43
C LYS A 332 -16.79 -10.85 7.04
N SER A 333 -18.09 -10.58 6.92
CA SER A 333 -19.09 -11.58 6.49
C SER A 333 -18.84 -12.10 5.08
N ALA A 334 -18.57 -11.22 4.11
CA ALA A 334 -18.34 -11.59 2.71
C ALA A 334 -17.10 -12.47 2.55
N SER A 335 -16.00 -12.12 3.24
CA SER A 335 -14.74 -12.87 3.16
C SER A 335 -14.85 -14.30 3.72
N GLN A 336 -15.72 -14.53 4.69
CA GLN A 336 -15.96 -15.86 5.27
C GLN A 336 -16.87 -16.71 4.36
N LYS A 337 -17.92 -16.13 3.77
CA LYS A 337 -18.84 -16.84 2.85
C LYS A 337 -18.12 -17.32 1.58
N SER A 338 -17.22 -16.50 1.04
CA SER A 338 -16.44 -16.86 -0.16
C SER A 338 -15.54 -18.07 0.04
N SER A 339 -15.12 -18.38 1.27
CA SER A 339 -14.33 -19.59 1.56
C SER A 339 -15.16 -20.86 1.70
N THR A 340 -16.40 -20.75 2.13
CA THR A 340 -17.28 -21.93 2.36
C THR A 340 -17.75 -22.54 1.04
N SER A 341 -18.01 -21.72 0.03
CA SER A 341 -18.47 -22.17 -1.29
C SER A 341 -17.48 -23.11 -1.99
N GLN A 342 -16.17 -22.89 -1.86
CA GLN A 342 -15.15 -23.76 -2.43
C GLN A 342 -14.96 -25.10 -1.70
N GLN A 343 -15.27 -25.16 -0.40
CA GLN A 343 -15.20 -26.43 0.33
C GLN A 343 -16.36 -27.37 -0.04
N ILE A 344 -17.46 -26.82 -0.50
CA ILE A 344 -18.62 -27.58 -0.98
C ILE A 344 -18.35 -28.12 -2.39
N GLU A 345 -17.81 -27.29 -3.32
CA GLU A 345 -17.46 -27.72 -4.68
C GLU A 345 -16.36 -28.82 -4.70
N LYS A 346 -15.32 -28.69 -3.85
CA LYS A 346 -14.25 -29.72 -3.75
C LYS A 346 -14.68 -31.04 -3.08
N LYS A 347 -15.84 -31.08 -2.43
CA LYS A 347 -16.42 -32.30 -1.84
C LYS A 347 -17.43 -32.98 -2.76
N SER A 348 -17.80 -32.31 -3.85
CA SER A 348 -18.75 -32.81 -4.88
C SER A 348 -18.06 -33.29 -6.15
N GLU A 349 -16.76 -33.16 -6.27
CA GLU A 349 -15.86 -33.83 -7.24
C GLU A 349 -15.19 -35.06 -6.58
#